data_00e4d0c29afe7732332d4e9bbe3d6a10
#
_entry.id   00e4d0c29afe7732332d4e9bbe3d6a10
#
_cell.length_a   1.000
_cell.length_b   1.000
_cell.length_c   1.000
_cell.angle_alpha   90.00
_cell.angle_beta   90.00
_cell.angle_gamma   90.00
#
_symmetry.space_group_name_H-M   'P 1'
#
loop_
_entity.id
_entity.type
_entity.pdbx_description
1 polymer ?
#
loop_
_entity_poly.entity_id
_entity_poly.type
_entity_poly.pdbx_seq_one_letter_code
_entity_poly.pdbx_strand_id
1 'polypeptide(L)'
;MSEKVESTGMDLLKEIANVSGKGGLFRILKPSRAGVIVESLDEKREKTLIGPTARVSVLKDVSIFTDGEEESAPLADVFLKIREEHGEEVTLQPKTASDKELIEFLNKILPDFDRSKVYVSDIKKIISWYNLLSKYTPELFVASTEEPGEEAQVEETSEVVAEDAPEQEKKSKK
;
A
#
# COMPACT_ATOMS: atom_id res chain seq x y z
N MET A 1 -29.44 -0.17 -11.95
CA MET A 1 -28.88 -0.05 -10.61
C MET A 1 -27.39 -0.10 -10.68
N SER A 2 -26.81 1.05 -10.59
CA SER A 2 -25.37 1.13 -10.64
C SER A 2 -24.84 0.82 -9.27
N GLU A 3 -24.27 -0.33 -9.14
CA GLU A 3 -23.45 -0.55 -7.99
C GLU A 3 -22.25 0.34 -8.12
N LYS A 4 -22.32 1.40 -7.39
CA LYS A 4 -21.16 2.22 -7.22
C LYS A 4 -20.20 1.39 -6.39
N VAL A 5 -19.28 0.76 -7.05
CA VAL A 5 -18.19 0.12 -6.39
C VAL A 5 -17.34 1.23 -5.83
N GLU A 6 -17.59 1.53 -4.57
CA GLU A 6 -16.66 2.37 -3.86
C GLU A 6 -15.40 1.57 -3.72
N SER A 7 -14.46 1.85 -4.59
CA SER A 7 -13.14 1.27 -4.46
C SER A 7 -12.50 1.92 -3.24
N THR A 8 -12.70 1.28 -2.13
CA THR A 8 -12.03 1.63 -0.89
C THR A 8 -10.53 1.56 -1.16
N GLY A 9 -9.76 2.46 -0.60
CA GLY A 9 -8.30 2.45 -0.75
C GLY A 9 -7.68 1.06 -0.54
N MET A 10 -8.33 0.23 0.25
CA MET A 10 -7.92 -1.16 0.46
C MET A 10 -7.99 -2.03 -0.80
N ASP A 11 -8.71 -1.61 -1.85
CA ASP A 11 -8.67 -2.34 -3.11
C ASP A 11 -7.31 -2.25 -3.79
N LEU A 12 -6.51 -1.24 -3.45
CA LEU A 12 -5.14 -1.13 -3.96
C LEU A 12 -4.27 -2.29 -3.47
N LEU A 13 -4.65 -2.97 -2.39
CA LEU A 13 -3.95 -4.18 -1.94
C LEU A 13 -3.99 -5.31 -2.97
N LYS A 14 -4.89 -5.26 -3.94
CA LYS A 14 -4.92 -6.19 -5.07
C LYS A 14 -3.69 -6.04 -5.95
N GLU A 15 -3.10 -4.85 -5.95
CA GLU A 15 -1.94 -4.56 -6.75
C GLU A 15 -0.63 -4.71 -5.98
N ILE A 16 -0.71 -4.96 -4.69
CA ILE A 16 0.46 -5.10 -3.83
C ILE A 16 0.67 -6.57 -3.50
N ALA A 17 1.88 -7.03 -3.68
CA ALA A 17 2.21 -8.43 -3.45
C ALA A 17 3.55 -8.59 -2.74
N ASN A 18 3.67 -9.70 -2.04
CA ASN A 18 4.92 -10.17 -1.49
C ASN A 18 5.44 -11.27 -2.41
N VAL A 19 6.73 -11.23 -2.71
CA VAL A 19 7.39 -12.25 -3.53
C VAL A 19 8.29 -13.09 -2.63
N SER A 20 8.08 -14.39 -2.64
CA SER A 20 8.88 -15.30 -1.82
C SER A 20 10.36 -15.23 -2.21
N GLY A 21 11.20 -15.10 -1.22
CA GLY A 21 12.65 -14.97 -1.45
C GLY A 21 13.13 -13.55 -1.70
N LYS A 22 12.23 -12.58 -1.82
CA LYS A 22 12.59 -11.18 -1.97
C LYS A 22 12.03 -10.40 -0.79
N GLY A 23 12.83 -9.52 -0.23
CA GLY A 23 12.39 -8.67 0.87
C GLY A 23 11.48 -7.54 0.40
N GLY A 24 10.63 -7.06 1.28
CA GLY A 24 9.77 -5.92 1.02
C GLY A 24 8.50 -6.28 0.25
N LEU A 25 7.89 -5.28 -0.31
CA LEU A 25 6.66 -5.41 -1.08
C LEU A 25 6.87 -4.92 -2.50
N PHE A 26 6.00 -5.37 -3.39
CA PHE A 26 6.06 -5.02 -4.80
C PHE A 26 4.67 -4.64 -5.31
N ARG A 27 4.62 -3.66 -6.20
CA ARG A 27 3.39 -3.30 -6.89
C ARG A 27 3.34 -4.06 -8.21
N ILE A 28 2.26 -4.75 -8.46
CA ILE A 28 2.04 -5.47 -9.72
C ILE A 28 1.68 -4.44 -10.80
N LEU A 29 2.47 -4.36 -11.84
CA LEU A 29 2.23 -3.42 -12.93
C LEU A 29 1.42 -4.05 -14.05
N LYS A 30 1.89 -5.18 -14.56
CA LYS A 30 1.20 -5.87 -15.64
C LYS A 30 1.69 -7.31 -15.79
N PRO A 31 0.85 -8.20 -16.31
CA PRO A 31 1.31 -9.53 -16.67
C PRO A 31 2.20 -9.49 -17.91
N SER A 32 3.06 -10.47 -18.05
CA SER A 32 3.95 -10.65 -19.18
C SER A 32 3.94 -12.14 -19.57
N ARG A 33 4.34 -12.45 -20.77
CA ARG A 33 4.43 -13.84 -21.23
C ARG A 33 5.41 -14.65 -20.38
N ALA A 34 6.41 -14.01 -19.81
CA ALA A 34 7.43 -14.66 -19.01
C ALA A 34 7.18 -14.55 -17.50
N GLY A 35 6.03 -14.02 -17.08
CA GLY A 35 5.72 -13.84 -15.67
C GLY A 35 4.96 -12.55 -15.41
N VAL A 36 5.30 -11.86 -14.34
CA VAL A 36 4.64 -10.62 -13.93
C VAL A 36 5.67 -9.53 -13.75
N ILE A 37 5.40 -8.36 -14.30
CA ILE A 37 6.26 -7.19 -14.08
C ILE A 37 5.78 -6.49 -12.83
N VAL A 38 6.68 -6.34 -11.87
CA VAL A 38 6.41 -5.69 -10.60
C VAL A 38 7.39 -4.54 -10.36
N GLU A 39 6.99 -3.60 -9.54
CA GLU A 39 7.83 -2.48 -9.13
C GLU A 39 8.04 -2.56 -7.62
N SER A 40 9.29 -2.44 -7.17
CA SER A 40 9.57 -2.49 -5.75
C SER A 40 8.97 -1.30 -5.00
N LEU A 41 8.44 -1.55 -3.81
CA LEU A 41 7.87 -0.52 -2.97
C LEU A 41 8.96 0.05 -2.07
N ASP A 42 9.91 0.74 -2.69
CA ASP A 42 11.01 1.39 -2.00
C ASP A 42 11.40 2.67 -2.76
N GLU A 43 12.46 3.31 -2.32
CA GLU A 43 12.93 4.56 -2.92
C GLU A 43 13.39 4.38 -4.37
N LYS A 44 13.85 3.18 -4.69
CA LYS A 44 14.40 2.89 -6.02
C LYS A 44 13.34 2.63 -7.06
N ARG A 45 12.19 2.10 -6.65
CA ARG A 45 11.09 1.72 -7.55
C ARG A 45 11.55 0.90 -8.76
N GLU A 46 12.39 -0.08 -8.48
CA GLU A 46 12.93 -0.92 -9.53
C GLU A 46 11.88 -1.85 -10.11
N LYS A 47 11.82 -1.88 -11.42
CA LYS A 47 10.94 -2.79 -12.13
C LYS A 47 11.65 -4.11 -12.36
N THR A 48 11.00 -5.19 -11.97
CA THR A 48 11.57 -6.53 -12.07
C THR A 48 10.55 -7.47 -12.69
N LEU A 49 11.02 -8.37 -13.53
CA LEU A 49 10.18 -9.44 -14.05
C LEU A 49 10.26 -10.63 -13.08
N ILE A 50 9.11 -11.03 -12.58
CA ILE A 50 8.99 -12.18 -11.68
C ILE A 50 8.51 -13.36 -12.52
N GLY A 51 9.32 -14.40 -12.56
CA GLY A 51 9.02 -15.59 -13.35
C GLY A 51 7.83 -16.40 -12.83
N PRO A 52 7.29 -17.28 -13.65
CA PRO A 52 6.08 -18.03 -13.30
C PRO A 52 6.27 -19.05 -12.18
N THR A 53 7.50 -19.39 -11.85
CA THR A 53 7.79 -20.33 -10.77
C THR A 53 7.91 -19.66 -9.40
N ALA A 54 7.99 -18.34 -9.36
CA ALA A 54 8.09 -17.61 -8.11
C ALA A 54 6.72 -17.54 -7.43
N ARG A 55 6.73 -17.67 -6.11
CA ARG A 55 5.50 -17.51 -5.33
C ARG A 55 5.24 -16.06 -5.08
N VAL A 56 4.15 -15.58 -5.62
CA VAL A 56 3.67 -14.21 -5.43
C VAL A 56 2.38 -14.28 -4.63
N SER A 57 2.35 -13.62 -3.49
CA SER A 57 1.17 -13.56 -2.63
C SER A 57 0.63 -12.14 -2.62
N VAL A 58 -0.56 -11.97 -3.17
CA VAL A 58 -1.23 -10.66 -3.19
C VAL A 58 -1.73 -10.36 -1.78
N LEU A 59 -1.46 -9.17 -1.28
CA LEU A 59 -1.80 -8.82 0.10
C LEU A 59 -3.30 -8.83 0.38
N LYS A 60 -4.12 -8.59 -0.63
CA LYS A 60 -5.57 -8.67 -0.47
C LYS A 60 -6.04 -10.07 -0.06
N ASP A 61 -5.33 -11.08 -0.51
CA ASP A 61 -5.70 -12.48 -0.24
C ASP A 61 -5.07 -13.02 1.05
N VAL A 62 -4.27 -12.22 1.72
CA VAL A 62 -3.62 -12.64 2.96
C VAL A 62 -4.56 -12.36 4.15
N SER A 63 -4.68 -13.34 5.02
CA SER A 63 -5.47 -13.25 6.25
C SER A 63 -4.65 -13.74 7.43
N ILE A 64 -5.03 -13.31 8.61
CA ILE A 64 -4.40 -13.72 9.86
C ILE A 64 -5.37 -14.63 10.61
N PHE A 65 -4.91 -15.80 10.98
CA PHE A 65 -5.74 -16.75 11.72
C PHE A 65 -6.17 -16.23 13.09
N THR A 66 -7.43 -16.45 13.42
CA THR A 66 -8.04 -16.04 14.69
C THR A 66 -8.69 -17.24 15.38
N ASP A 67 -8.85 -17.15 16.68
CA ASP A 67 -9.57 -18.15 17.50
C ASP A 67 -11.02 -17.70 17.75
N GLY A 68 -11.44 -16.57 17.17
CA GLY A 68 -12.78 -16.03 17.37
C GLY A 68 -13.84 -16.69 16.49
N GLU A 69 -14.98 -16.05 16.38
CA GLU A 69 -16.07 -16.55 15.55
C GLU A 69 -15.70 -16.63 14.08
N GLU A 70 -14.83 -15.75 13.65
CA GLU A 70 -14.29 -15.81 12.30
C GLU A 70 -12.91 -16.46 12.37
N GLU A 71 -12.69 -17.44 11.54
CA GLU A 71 -11.44 -18.21 11.54
C GLU A 71 -10.22 -17.40 11.10
N SER A 72 -10.44 -16.28 10.47
CA SER A 72 -9.34 -15.40 10.02
C SER A 72 -9.81 -13.97 9.80
N ALA A 73 -8.90 -13.04 10.02
CA ALA A 73 -9.13 -11.61 9.76
C ALA A 73 -8.35 -11.20 8.51
N PRO A 74 -8.99 -10.52 7.55
CA PRO A 74 -8.28 -10.00 6.39
C PRO A 74 -7.16 -9.05 6.79
N LEU A 75 -6.03 -9.14 6.12
CA LEU A 75 -4.88 -8.28 6.40
C LEU A 75 -5.23 -6.78 6.23
N ALA A 76 -6.13 -6.47 5.32
CA ALA A 76 -6.64 -5.11 5.12
C ALA A 76 -7.21 -4.53 6.41
N ASP A 77 -8.05 -5.30 7.10
CA ASP A 77 -8.67 -4.84 8.35
C ASP A 77 -7.64 -4.68 9.45
N VAL A 78 -6.64 -5.55 9.48
CA VAL A 78 -5.54 -5.45 10.44
C VAL A 78 -4.76 -4.15 10.21
N PHE A 79 -4.48 -3.80 8.98
CA PHE A 79 -3.79 -2.55 8.65
C PHE A 79 -4.61 -1.31 9.04
N LEU A 80 -5.92 -1.34 8.87
CA LEU A 80 -6.79 -0.25 9.30
C LEU A 80 -6.74 -0.07 10.82
N LYS A 81 -6.81 -1.16 11.57
CA LYS A 81 -6.69 -1.12 13.02
C LYS A 81 -5.32 -0.60 13.48
N ILE A 82 -4.25 -0.98 12.78
CA ILE A 82 -2.93 -0.45 13.07
C ILE A 82 -2.92 1.06 12.84
N ARG A 83 -3.56 1.53 11.77
CA ARG A 83 -3.67 2.96 11.47
C ARG A 83 -4.39 3.72 12.58
N GLU A 84 -5.45 3.16 13.10
CA GLU A 84 -6.22 3.76 14.19
C GLU A 84 -5.42 3.83 15.50
N GLU A 85 -4.66 2.80 15.81
CA GLU A 85 -3.92 2.69 17.07
C GLU A 85 -2.55 3.37 17.06
N HIS A 86 -1.86 3.32 15.96
CA HIS A 86 -0.46 3.77 15.84
C HIS A 86 -0.24 4.92 14.86
N GLY A 87 -1.25 5.30 14.08
CA GLY A 87 -1.11 6.37 13.11
C GLY A 87 -0.31 5.97 11.89
N GLU A 88 0.49 6.88 11.39
CA GLU A 88 1.22 6.69 10.12
C GLU A 88 2.40 5.73 10.21
N GLU A 89 2.97 5.56 11.37
CA GLU A 89 4.16 4.74 11.52
C GLU A 89 4.12 3.96 12.83
N VAL A 90 4.42 2.68 12.74
CA VAL A 90 4.62 1.85 13.92
C VAL A 90 6.06 2.02 14.36
N THR A 91 6.24 2.56 15.54
CA THR A 91 7.58 2.82 16.09
C THR A 91 8.30 1.56 16.55
N LEU A 92 7.56 0.48 16.75
CA LEU A 92 8.15 -0.79 17.14
C LEU A 92 8.99 -1.36 15.99
N GLN A 93 10.28 -1.53 16.24
CA GLN A 93 11.20 -2.00 15.23
C GLN A 93 11.19 -3.52 15.11
N PRO A 94 10.72 -4.09 14.00
CA PRO A 94 10.60 -5.56 13.88
C PRO A 94 11.90 -6.31 14.03
N LYS A 95 13.03 -5.65 13.76
CA LYS A 95 14.34 -6.30 13.81
C LYS A 95 14.90 -6.40 15.23
N THR A 96 14.57 -5.45 16.09
CA THR A 96 15.14 -5.34 17.44
C THR A 96 14.13 -5.66 18.55
N ALA A 97 12.84 -5.63 18.23
CA ALA A 97 11.80 -5.91 19.18
C ALA A 97 11.86 -7.35 19.66
N SER A 98 11.60 -7.54 20.94
CA SER A 98 11.49 -8.87 21.52
C SER A 98 10.21 -9.56 21.07
N ASP A 99 10.21 -10.88 21.12
CA ASP A 99 9.05 -11.67 20.75
C ASP A 99 7.82 -11.27 21.57
N LYS A 100 8.03 -10.93 22.85
CA LYS A 100 6.96 -10.50 23.73
C LYS A 100 6.32 -9.19 23.27
N GLU A 101 7.14 -8.21 22.92
CA GLU A 101 6.66 -6.91 22.40
C GLU A 101 5.85 -7.07 21.12
N LEU A 102 6.30 -7.95 20.25
CA LEU A 102 5.61 -8.23 18.99
C LEU A 102 4.26 -8.90 19.22
N ILE A 103 4.21 -9.86 20.14
CA ILE A 103 2.97 -10.53 20.50
C ILE A 103 2.00 -9.55 21.17
N GLU A 104 2.49 -8.71 22.07
CA GLU A 104 1.67 -7.68 22.72
C GLU A 104 1.13 -6.68 21.71
N PHE A 105 1.95 -6.30 20.73
CA PHE A 105 1.54 -5.42 19.63
C PHE A 105 0.35 -6.02 18.88
N LEU A 106 0.49 -7.24 18.40
CA LEU A 106 -0.59 -7.88 17.64
C LEU A 106 -1.82 -8.14 18.52
N ASN A 107 -1.62 -8.44 19.78
CA ASN A 107 -2.73 -8.68 20.71
C ASN A 107 -3.58 -7.42 20.93
N LYS A 108 -3.00 -6.23 20.81
CA LYS A 108 -3.75 -4.97 20.89
C LYS A 108 -4.58 -4.74 19.64
N ILE A 109 -4.02 -5.10 18.50
CA ILE A 109 -4.66 -4.89 17.18
C ILE A 109 -5.71 -5.97 16.92
N LEU A 110 -5.39 -7.20 17.24
CA LEU A 110 -6.23 -8.36 16.99
C LEU A 110 -6.18 -9.29 18.19
N PRO A 111 -7.00 -9.03 19.22
CA PRO A 111 -6.96 -9.82 20.45
C PRO A 111 -7.20 -11.31 20.25
N ASP A 112 -7.95 -11.64 19.22
CA ASP A 112 -8.37 -13.01 18.94
C ASP A 112 -7.43 -13.75 17.99
N PHE A 113 -6.24 -13.25 17.76
CA PHE A 113 -5.33 -13.94 16.83
C PHE A 113 -4.89 -15.30 17.39
N ASP A 114 -4.86 -16.30 16.53
CA ASP A 114 -4.47 -17.64 16.89
C ASP A 114 -2.96 -17.75 17.10
N ARG A 115 -2.53 -17.80 18.34
CA ARG A 115 -1.11 -17.85 18.72
C ARG A 115 -0.41 -19.12 18.25
N SER A 116 -1.17 -20.16 17.94
CA SER A 116 -0.59 -21.42 17.48
C SER A 116 -0.27 -21.39 15.98
N LYS A 117 -0.96 -20.55 15.24
CA LYS A 117 -0.83 -20.44 13.79
C LYS A 117 -0.09 -19.20 13.33
N VAL A 118 -0.09 -18.14 14.14
CA VAL A 118 0.57 -16.88 13.81
C VAL A 118 1.91 -16.81 14.55
N TYR A 119 2.99 -16.78 13.79
CA TYR A 119 4.32 -16.77 14.34
C TYR A 119 4.86 -15.34 14.50
N VAL A 120 5.86 -15.19 15.36
CA VAL A 120 6.55 -13.91 15.56
C VAL A 120 7.11 -13.36 14.24
N SER A 121 7.58 -14.25 13.36
CA SER A 121 8.06 -13.85 12.05
C SER A 121 6.98 -13.22 11.19
N ASP A 122 5.74 -13.65 11.35
CA ASP A 122 4.61 -13.08 10.61
C ASP A 122 4.26 -11.69 11.14
N ILE A 123 4.33 -11.52 12.46
CA ILE A 123 4.11 -10.21 13.10
C ILE A 123 5.17 -9.21 12.61
N LYS A 124 6.42 -9.64 12.52
CA LYS A 124 7.51 -8.81 11.97
C LYS A 124 7.22 -8.37 10.54
N LYS A 125 6.68 -9.26 9.72
CA LYS A 125 6.28 -8.93 8.35
C LYS A 125 5.14 -7.93 8.32
N ILE A 126 4.11 -8.12 9.14
CA ILE A 126 2.96 -7.23 9.22
C ILE A 126 3.40 -5.80 9.52
N ILE A 127 4.25 -5.62 10.51
CA ILE A 127 4.76 -4.30 10.89
C ILE A 127 5.60 -3.69 9.76
N SER A 128 6.49 -4.48 9.17
CA SER A 128 7.33 -4.02 8.06
C SER A 128 6.50 -3.62 6.85
N TRP A 129 5.50 -4.42 6.51
CA TRP A 129 4.61 -4.14 5.39
C TRP A 129 3.75 -2.90 5.66
N TYR A 130 3.24 -2.77 6.87
CA TYR A 130 2.47 -1.59 7.25
C TYR A 130 3.29 -0.31 7.06
N ASN A 131 4.50 -0.28 7.59
CA ASN A 131 5.38 0.90 7.46
C ASN A 131 5.73 1.20 6.00
N LEU A 132 5.96 0.17 5.18
CA LEU A 132 6.19 0.35 3.75
C LEU A 132 4.95 0.92 3.04
N LEU A 133 3.79 0.37 3.31
CA LEU A 133 2.54 0.82 2.71
C LEU A 133 2.20 2.26 3.13
N SER A 134 2.37 2.57 4.40
CA SER A 134 2.12 3.90 4.91
C SER A 134 3.06 4.95 4.29
N LYS A 135 4.30 4.56 4.04
CA LYS A 135 5.31 5.47 3.47
C LYS A 135 5.15 5.65 1.96
N TYR A 136 4.93 4.56 1.22
CA TYR A 136 4.97 4.58 -0.25
C TYR A 136 3.60 4.53 -0.92
N THR A 137 2.57 4.16 -0.19
CA THR A 137 1.19 4.09 -0.69
C THR A 137 0.19 4.60 0.36
N PRO A 138 0.37 5.85 0.83
CA PRO A 138 -0.53 6.40 1.86
C PRO A 138 -1.98 6.47 1.39
N GLU A 139 -2.21 6.47 0.09
CA GLU A 139 -3.54 6.46 -0.49
C GLU A 139 -4.38 5.26 -0.09
N LEU A 140 -3.75 4.16 0.35
CA LEU A 140 -4.46 3.01 0.88
C LEU A 140 -5.30 3.35 2.10
N PHE A 141 -4.83 4.30 2.88
CA PHE A 141 -5.44 4.65 4.16
C PHE A 141 -6.33 5.89 4.11
N VAL A 142 -6.30 6.63 3.00
CA VAL A 142 -7.06 7.87 2.86
C VAL A 142 -8.53 7.61 2.62
N ALA A 143 -8.86 6.53 1.95
CA ALA A 143 -10.23 6.22 1.62
C ALA A 143 -11.08 5.76 2.81
N SER A 144 -10.46 5.57 3.96
CA SER A 144 -11.18 5.17 5.16
C SER A 144 -11.64 6.33 6.01
N THR A 145 -11.18 7.52 5.68
CA THR A 145 -11.61 8.71 6.38
C THR A 145 -12.56 9.45 5.47
N GLU A 146 -13.79 9.04 5.48
CA GLU A 146 -14.82 9.90 4.96
C GLU A 146 -15.01 11.04 5.94
N GLU A 147 -14.14 11.98 5.83
CA GLU A 147 -14.52 13.32 6.15
C GLU A 147 -15.01 13.90 4.84
N PRO A 148 -16.19 14.44 4.81
CA PRO A 148 -16.59 15.26 3.70
C PRO A 148 -15.75 16.51 3.80
N GLY A 149 -14.54 16.39 3.43
CA GLY A 149 -13.70 17.52 3.48
C GLY A 149 -13.51 18.03 2.12
N GLU A 150 -13.68 19.20 2.03
CA GLU A 150 -13.13 20.09 1.10
C GLU A 150 -12.46 19.44 -0.03
N GLU A 151 -13.18 19.46 -1.08
CA GLU A 151 -12.59 19.37 -2.38
C GLU A 151 -11.40 20.27 -2.40
N ALA A 152 -10.29 19.68 -2.40
CA ALA A 152 -9.15 20.38 -2.83
C ALA A 152 -9.45 20.76 -4.26
N GLN A 153 -9.88 21.92 -4.41
CA GLN A 153 -9.89 22.48 -5.70
C GLN A 153 -8.46 22.53 -6.14
N VAL A 154 -8.14 21.61 -6.89
CA VAL A 154 -7.03 21.80 -7.73
C VAL A 154 -7.47 22.90 -8.63
N GLU A 155 -7.11 24.04 -8.29
CA GLU A 155 -7.10 25.02 -9.24
C GLU A 155 -6.08 24.63 -10.21
N GLU A 156 -6.56 24.04 -11.21
CA GLU A 156 -5.86 24.05 -12.35
C GLU A 156 -5.85 25.41 -12.82
N THR A 157 -4.91 26.09 -12.46
CA THR A 157 -4.57 27.26 -13.17
C THR A 157 -4.00 26.78 -14.46
N SER A 158 -4.85 26.59 -15.31
CA SER A 158 -4.37 26.50 -16.60
C SER A 158 -4.01 27.87 -17.01
N GLU A 159 -2.85 28.19 -16.84
CA GLU A 159 -2.34 29.25 -17.24
C GLU A 159 -2.08 29.15 -18.54
N VAL A 160 -2.85 29.42 -19.24
CA VAL A 160 -2.61 29.49 -20.54
C VAL A 160 -1.92 30.68 -20.82
N VAL A 161 -0.80 30.60 -20.94
CA VAL A 161 -0.15 31.62 -21.42
C VAL A 161 -0.19 31.64 -22.80
N ALA A 162 -0.90 32.28 -23.21
CA ALA A 162 -0.87 32.51 -24.52
C ALA A 162 0.18 33.41 -24.86
N GLU A 163 1.08 33.21 -25.11
CA GLU A 163 1.91 33.98 -25.52
C GLU A 163 2.01 34.28 -26.74
N ASP A 164 2.07 35.00 -27.19
CA ASP A 164 2.09 35.47 -28.26
C ASP A 164 3.21 35.86 -28.76
N ALA A 165 3.59 35.49 -29.55
CA ALA A 165 4.63 35.83 -30.17
C ALA A 165 4.51 36.97 -30.95
N PRO A 166 5.17 37.84 -30.80
CA PRO A 166 5.08 38.92 -31.54
C PRO A 166 5.80 38.82 -32.68
N GLU A 167 5.35 39.12 -33.58
CA GLU A 167 5.79 39.19 -34.73
C GLU A 167 6.63 40.16 -35.02
N GLN A 168 7.50 40.27 -35.49
CA GLN A 168 8.33 41.12 -35.85
C GLN A 168 8.41 41.45 -37.12
N GLU A 169 8.26 42.19 -37.43
CA GLU A 169 8.28 42.70 -38.55
C GLU A 169 9.44 43.20 -38.96
N LYS A 170 9.99 43.01 -39.81
CA LYS A 170 11.05 43.48 -40.29
C LYS A 170 10.93 44.23 -41.36
N LYS A 171 11.24 45.11 -41.52
CA LYS A 171 11.21 45.90 -42.52
C LYS A 171 12.32 46.03 -43.17
N SER A 172 12.50 45.78 -44.07
CA SER A 172 13.53 45.94 -44.79
C SER A 172 13.50 47.01 -45.63
N LYS A 173 14.31 47.55 -45.96
CA LYS A 173 14.33 48.52 -46.72
C LYS A 173 15.35 48.75 -47.45
N LYS A 174 15.33 48.68 -48.37
CA LYS A 174 16.02 49.16 -49.35
C LYS A 174 17.39 48.76 -49.52
#